data_51f242410a33781dca15c5a391ca8ccb
#
_entry.id   51f242410a33781dca15c5a391ca8ccb
#
_cell.length_a   1.000
_cell.length_b   1.000
_cell.length_c   1.000
_cell.angle_alpha   90.00
_cell.angle_beta   90.00
_cell.angle_gamma   90.00
#
_symmetry.space_group_name_H-M   'P 1'
#
loop_
_entity.id
_entity.type
_entity.pdbx_description
1 polymer ?
#
loop_
_entity_poly.entity_id
_entity_poly.type
_entity_poly.pdbx_seq_one_letter_code
_entity_poly.pdbx_strand_id
1 'polypeptide(L)'
;KKGDRVLIYMPMIPEAVASMLACARLGAIHVVVFGGFAPNELATRINDSKPQIIIAGSCGIEPGKIIEYKPMLDKAIELAKYKVKKCFIFQREICIANLIDGRDFNLQDLIDNSFSVSPVPVKSNDPLYILYTSGTTGDPKGMVRDNGGHAVALKNSMNMVYGLQQGDVFWAASDIGWVVGHSYI
;
A
#
# COMPACT_ATOMS: atom_id res chain seq x y z
N LYS A 1 -0.26 -14.58 3.85
CA LYS A 1 -1.30 -15.57 3.48
C LYS A 1 -2.64 -14.88 3.23
N LYS A 2 -3.61 -15.62 2.65
CA LYS A 2 -4.96 -15.12 2.36
C LYS A 2 -5.60 -14.48 3.62
N GLY A 3 -6.14 -13.26 3.44
CA GLY A 3 -6.78 -12.48 4.51
C GLY A 3 -5.83 -11.69 5.41
N ASP A 4 -4.52 -11.88 5.30
CA ASP A 4 -3.56 -11.05 6.03
C ASP A 4 -3.57 -9.61 5.48
N ARG A 5 -3.52 -8.62 6.36
CA ARG A 5 -3.42 -7.22 5.96
C ARG A 5 -1.96 -6.81 5.84
N VAL A 6 -1.65 -6.16 4.74
CA VAL A 6 -0.31 -5.63 4.42
C VAL A 6 -0.44 -4.12 4.22
N LEU A 7 0.16 -3.34 5.10
CA LEU A 7 0.17 -1.89 4.96
C LEU A 7 1.31 -1.48 4.04
N ILE A 8 1.01 -0.63 3.05
CA ILE A 8 1.97 -0.11 2.07
C ILE A 8 2.11 1.39 2.29
N TYR A 9 3.30 1.81 2.72
CA TYR A 9 3.68 3.21 2.97
C TYR A 9 4.88 3.56 2.09
N MET A 10 4.60 3.86 0.83
CA MET A 10 5.61 4.09 -0.21
C MET A 10 5.25 5.33 -1.03
N PRO A 11 6.25 6.01 -1.63
CA PRO A 11 5.99 7.02 -2.66
C PRO A 11 5.46 6.35 -3.93
N MET A 12 5.12 7.17 -4.94
CA MET A 12 4.70 6.70 -6.27
C MET A 12 5.89 6.11 -7.03
N ILE A 13 6.20 4.85 -6.73
CA ILE A 13 7.25 4.06 -7.37
C ILE A 13 6.72 2.69 -7.82
N PRO A 14 7.33 2.03 -8.81
CA PRO A 14 6.86 0.73 -9.31
C PRO A 14 6.68 -0.33 -8.22
N GLU A 15 7.54 -0.33 -7.20
CA GLU A 15 7.51 -1.27 -6.09
C GLU A 15 6.25 -1.16 -5.24
N ALA A 16 5.64 0.02 -5.18
CA ALA A 16 4.37 0.23 -4.49
C ALA A 16 3.24 -0.53 -5.22
N VAL A 17 3.16 -0.40 -6.54
CA VAL A 17 2.19 -1.11 -7.37
C VAL A 17 2.45 -2.61 -7.35
N ALA A 18 3.72 -3.03 -7.48
CA ALA A 18 4.11 -4.43 -7.39
C ALA A 18 3.69 -5.04 -6.05
N SER A 19 3.80 -4.30 -4.95
CA SER A 19 3.36 -4.72 -3.61
C SER A 19 1.84 -4.90 -3.53
N MET A 20 1.06 -4.01 -4.16
CA MET A 20 -0.41 -4.15 -4.26
C MET A 20 -0.80 -5.42 -5.04
N LEU A 21 -0.18 -5.62 -6.20
CA LEU A 21 -0.42 -6.80 -7.05
C LEU A 21 0.02 -8.10 -6.37
N ALA A 22 1.14 -8.09 -5.64
CA ALA A 22 1.58 -9.23 -4.85
C ALA A 22 0.58 -9.61 -3.76
N CYS A 23 0.01 -8.62 -3.08
CA CYS A 23 -1.07 -8.85 -2.12
C CYS A 23 -2.30 -9.49 -2.78
N ALA A 24 -2.76 -8.95 -3.92
CA ALA A 24 -3.87 -9.50 -4.68
C ALA A 24 -3.58 -10.96 -5.10
N ARG A 25 -2.38 -11.25 -5.60
CA ARG A 25 -1.95 -12.60 -6.00
C ARG A 25 -2.00 -13.60 -4.84
N LEU A 26 -1.68 -13.16 -3.62
CA LEU A 26 -1.67 -13.99 -2.41
C LEU A 26 -3.03 -14.05 -1.71
N GLY A 27 -4.04 -13.32 -2.20
CA GLY A 27 -5.30 -13.12 -1.49
C GLY A 27 -5.14 -12.36 -0.17
N ALA A 28 -4.04 -11.63 -0.01
CA ALA A 28 -3.83 -10.71 1.10
C ALA A 28 -4.54 -9.37 0.82
N ILE A 29 -4.85 -8.64 1.87
CA ILE A 29 -5.56 -7.37 1.81
C ILE A 29 -4.54 -6.24 1.89
N HIS A 30 -4.34 -5.49 0.81
CA HIS A 30 -3.45 -4.35 0.86
C HIS A 30 -4.12 -3.12 1.45
N VAL A 31 -3.34 -2.33 2.19
CA VAL A 31 -3.77 -1.11 2.88
C VAL A 31 -2.79 -0.02 2.47
N VAL A 32 -3.10 0.70 1.40
CA VAL A 32 -2.22 1.76 0.92
C VAL A 32 -2.42 3.02 1.74
N VAL A 33 -1.32 3.60 2.19
CA VAL A 33 -1.30 4.84 2.97
C VAL A 33 -0.47 5.87 2.23
N PHE A 34 -1.05 7.06 2.03
CA PHE A 34 -0.37 8.16 1.38
C PHE A 34 0.96 8.50 2.05
N GLY A 35 2.04 8.55 1.28
CA GLY A 35 3.40 8.76 1.78
C GLY A 35 3.66 10.13 2.41
N GLY A 36 2.79 11.11 2.16
CA GLY A 36 2.85 12.43 2.78
C GLY A 36 2.22 12.52 4.18
N PHE A 37 1.65 11.44 4.72
CA PHE A 37 1.04 11.47 6.04
C PHE A 37 2.05 11.52 7.19
N ALA A 38 1.73 12.35 8.18
CA ALA A 38 2.48 12.45 9.43
C ALA A 38 2.39 11.14 10.27
N PRO A 39 3.34 10.91 11.20
CA PRO A 39 3.38 9.70 12.02
C PRO A 39 2.08 9.36 12.76
N ASN A 40 1.36 10.35 13.27
CA ASN A 40 0.08 10.14 13.96
C ASN A 40 -0.99 9.54 13.04
N GLU A 41 -1.06 10.03 11.81
CA GLU A 41 -1.99 9.55 10.79
C GLU A 41 -1.69 8.10 10.39
N LEU A 42 -0.41 7.79 10.27
CA LEU A 42 0.03 6.43 9.98
C LEU A 42 -0.24 5.50 11.17
N ALA A 43 0.01 5.95 12.40
CA ALA A 43 -0.26 5.19 13.62
C ALA A 43 -1.74 4.83 13.79
N THR A 44 -2.64 5.76 13.45
CA THR A 44 -4.09 5.52 13.46
C THR A 44 -4.47 4.39 12.51
N ARG A 45 -3.92 4.39 11.29
CA ARG A 45 -4.17 3.33 10.29
C ARG A 45 -3.55 1.99 10.66
N ILE A 46 -2.39 2.00 11.31
CA ILE A 46 -1.78 0.80 11.89
C ILE A 46 -2.69 0.19 12.97
N ASN A 47 -3.23 1.04 13.86
CA ASN A 47 -4.11 0.59 14.93
C ASN A 47 -5.41 -0.02 14.40
N ASP A 48 -6.00 0.59 13.38
CA ASP A 48 -7.27 0.13 12.81
C ASP A 48 -7.09 -1.11 11.92
N SER A 49 -6.18 -1.06 10.95
CA SER A 49 -5.97 -2.17 10.01
C SER A 49 -5.24 -3.37 10.62
N LYS A 50 -4.45 -3.18 11.68
CA LYS A 50 -3.66 -4.22 12.37
C LYS A 50 -2.87 -5.08 11.38
N PRO A 51 -1.96 -4.51 10.61
CA PRO A 51 -1.27 -5.20 9.53
C PRO A 51 -0.30 -6.25 10.07
N GLN A 52 -0.17 -7.39 9.37
CA GLN A 52 0.82 -8.42 9.69
C GLN A 52 2.24 -7.94 9.37
N ILE A 53 2.38 -7.19 8.28
CA ILE A 53 3.63 -6.57 7.84
C ILE A 53 3.34 -5.16 7.32
N ILE A 54 4.39 -4.32 7.35
CA ILE A 54 4.41 -3.04 6.65
C ILE A 54 5.46 -3.12 5.54
N ILE A 55 5.12 -2.68 4.34
CA ILE A 55 6.07 -2.46 3.25
C ILE A 55 6.22 -0.95 3.10
N ALA A 56 7.45 -0.45 3.16
CA ALA A 56 7.70 0.99 3.09
C ALA A 56 8.91 1.32 2.22
N GLY A 57 8.93 2.52 1.65
CA GLY A 57 10.14 3.08 1.05
C GLY A 57 11.05 3.71 2.09
N SER A 58 12.36 3.77 1.84
CA SER A 58 13.29 4.50 2.69
C SER A 58 13.02 6.01 2.64
N CYS A 59 12.66 6.54 1.47
CA CYS A 59 12.38 7.95 1.26
C CYS A 59 11.42 8.21 0.09
N GLY A 60 10.80 9.38 0.10
CA GLY A 60 10.13 10.02 -1.03
C GLY A 60 10.95 11.19 -1.58
N ILE A 61 10.61 11.65 -2.79
CA ILE A 61 11.20 12.84 -3.40
C ILE A 61 10.07 13.82 -3.68
N GLU A 62 10.22 15.03 -3.17
CA GLU A 62 9.38 16.18 -3.50
C GLU A 62 10.25 17.25 -4.18
N PRO A 63 9.66 18.22 -4.88
CA PRO A 63 10.43 19.31 -5.47
C PRO A 63 11.34 19.99 -4.45
N GLY A 64 12.67 19.89 -4.69
CA GLY A 64 13.69 20.51 -3.85
C GLY A 64 14.04 19.79 -2.53
N LYS A 65 13.44 18.65 -2.21
CA LYS A 65 13.76 17.94 -0.97
C LYS A 65 13.55 16.42 -1.03
N ILE A 66 14.31 15.73 -0.19
CA ILE A 66 14.12 14.31 0.11
C ILE A 66 13.33 14.20 1.41
N ILE A 67 12.30 13.38 1.41
CA ILE A 67 11.48 13.09 2.59
C ILE A 67 11.86 11.69 3.10
N GLU A 68 12.46 11.63 4.27
CA GLU A 68 12.82 10.36 4.90
C GLU A 68 11.56 9.67 5.48
N TYR A 69 11.14 8.55 4.88
CA TYR A 69 9.95 7.83 5.34
C TYR A 69 10.23 6.96 6.56
N LYS A 70 11.43 6.42 6.66
CA LYS A 70 11.78 5.50 7.74
C LYS A 70 11.65 6.11 9.14
N PRO A 71 12.15 7.33 9.44
CA PRO A 71 11.94 7.97 10.74
C PRO A 71 10.45 8.20 11.05
N MET A 72 9.64 8.56 10.03
CA MET A 72 8.20 8.73 10.21
C MET A 72 7.50 7.40 10.52
N LEU A 73 7.90 6.33 9.84
CA LEU A 73 7.39 4.97 10.09
C LEU A 73 7.76 4.51 11.50
N ASP A 74 9.01 4.70 11.93
CA ASP A 74 9.46 4.32 13.27
C ASP A 74 8.65 5.04 14.35
N LYS A 75 8.45 6.34 14.18
CA LYS A 75 7.63 7.12 15.10
C LYS A 75 6.16 6.69 15.10
N ALA A 76 5.61 6.33 13.94
CA ALA A 76 4.25 5.82 13.86
C ALA A 76 4.10 4.47 14.58
N ILE A 77 5.06 3.56 14.44
CA ILE A 77 5.06 2.26 15.13
C ILE A 77 5.20 2.44 16.65
N GLU A 78 6.02 3.41 17.09
CA GLU A 78 6.14 3.77 18.51
C GLU A 78 4.79 4.24 19.08
N LEU A 79 4.10 5.15 18.39
CA LEU A 79 2.81 5.72 18.77
C LEU A 79 1.66 4.72 18.69
N ALA A 80 1.76 3.72 17.81
CA ALA A 80 0.70 2.75 17.62
C ALA A 80 0.56 1.83 18.83
N LYS A 81 -0.70 1.55 19.22
CA LYS A 81 -1.04 0.54 20.23
C LYS A 81 -0.79 -0.87 19.69
N TYR A 82 -1.15 -1.10 18.43
CA TYR A 82 -0.88 -2.36 17.74
C TYR A 82 0.60 -2.46 17.37
N LYS A 83 1.27 -3.53 17.80
CA LYS A 83 2.70 -3.72 17.57
C LYS A 83 2.95 -4.55 16.30
N VAL A 84 3.40 -3.88 15.27
CA VAL A 84 3.85 -4.51 14.02
C VAL A 84 5.17 -5.23 14.26
N LYS A 85 5.26 -6.48 13.79
CA LYS A 85 6.44 -7.32 14.05
C LYS A 85 7.50 -7.23 12.95
N LYS A 86 7.10 -6.94 11.72
CA LYS A 86 7.99 -6.95 10.55
C LYS A 86 7.70 -5.80 9.62
N CYS A 87 8.77 -5.14 9.18
CA CYS A 87 8.74 -4.11 8.15
C CYS A 87 9.68 -4.51 7.02
N PHE A 88 9.24 -4.40 5.78
CA PHE A 88 10.03 -4.62 4.58
C PHE A 88 10.31 -3.28 3.95
N ILE A 89 11.58 -2.87 3.93
CA ILE A 89 11.98 -1.54 3.52
C ILE A 89 12.65 -1.61 2.15
N PHE A 90 12.03 -0.94 1.16
CA PHE A 90 12.67 -0.73 -0.13
C PHE A 90 13.66 0.41 0.00
N GLN A 91 14.95 0.08 -0.11
CA GLN A 91 16.05 1.04 -0.02
C GLN A 91 16.21 1.77 -1.35
N ARG A 92 16.05 3.08 -1.33
CA ARG A 92 16.31 3.95 -2.48
C ARG A 92 17.72 4.50 -2.37
N GLU A 93 18.53 4.35 -3.42
CA GLU A 93 19.95 4.74 -3.43
C GLU A 93 20.19 6.20 -3.01
N ILE A 94 19.23 7.09 -3.31
CA ILE A 94 19.31 8.51 -2.97
C ILE A 94 19.24 8.77 -1.46
N CYS A 95 18.68 7.84 -0.67
CA CYS A 95 18.59 7.98 0.78
C CYS A 95 18.38 6.60 1.42
N ILE A 96 19.45 5.99 1.85
CA ILE A 96 19.45 4.69 2.52
C ILE A 96 19.02 4.86 3.98
N ALA A 97 18.04 4.09 4.40
CA ALA A 97 17.53 4.11 5.78
C ALA A 97 18.25 3.09 6.67
N ASN A 98 18.43 3.43 7.94
CA ASN A 98 18.88 2.48 8.95
C ASN A 98 17.78 1.48 9.28
N LEU A 99 18.09 0.18 9.25
CA LEU A 99 17.17 -0.90 9.57
C LEU A 99 17.33 -1.31 11.04
N ILE A 100 16.20 -1.52 11.71
CA ILE A 100 16.17 -2.02 13.10
C ILE A 100 16.21 -3.54 13.04
N ASP A 101 17.27 -4.12 13.64
CA ASP A 101 17.46 -5.57 13.66
C ASP A 101 16.27 -6.32 14.28
N GLY A 102 15.94 -7.47 13.72
CA GLY A 102 14.81 -8.31 14.13
C GLY A 102 13.44 -7.81 13.72
N ARG A 103 13.30 -6.53 13.28
CA ARG A 103 12.03 -5.96 12.80
C ARG A 103 12.05 -5.61 11.32
N ASP A 104 13.11 -4.96 10.87
CA ASP A 104 13.21 -4.39 9.52
C ASP A 104 14.07 -5.28 8.62
N PHE A 105 13.61 -5.49 7.40
CA PHE A 105 14.28 -6.31 6.40
C PHE A 105 14.39 -5.51 5.11
N ASN A 106 15.50 -5.60 4.40
CA ASN A 106 15.63 -5.03 3.07
C ASN A 106 14.70 -5.79 2.10
N LEU A 107 13.79 -5.07 1.46
CA LEU A 107 12.80 -5.67 0.54
C LEU A 107 13.49 -6.32 -0.66
N GLN A 108 14.54 -5.69 -1.22
CA GLN A 108 15.26 -6.24 -2.37
C GLN A 108 15.92 -7.57 -2.04
N ASP A 109 16.58 -7.67 -0.89
CA ASP A 109 17.22 -8.93 -0.45
C ASP A 109 16.19 -10.06 -0.30
N LEU A 110 14.97 -9.72 0.18
CA LEU A 110 13.89 -10.70 0.28
C LEU A 110 13.38 -11.14 -1.10
N ILE A 111 13.29 -10.23 -2.06
CA ILE A 111 12.87 -10.53 -3.45
C ILE A 111 13.91 -11.44 -4.11
N ASP A 112 15.20 -11.10 -4.03
CA ASP A 112 16.30 -11.83 -4.67
C ASP A 112 16.45 -13.26 -4.15
N ASN A 113 16.06 -13.48 -2.88
CA ASN A 113 16.10 -14.80 -2.23
C ASN A 113 14.73 -15.50 -2.19
N SER A 114 13.73 -15.01 -2.94
CA SER A 114 12.38 -15.58 -2.97
C SER A 114 12.13 -16.44 -4.21
N PHE A 115 11.11 -17.29 -4.14
CA PHE A 115 10.63 -18.07 -5.26
C PHE A 115 9.25 -17.62 -5.69
N SER A 116 8.96 -17.76 -6.99
CA SER A 116 7.61 -17.51 -7.51
C SER A 116 6.60 -18.48 -6.88
N VAL A 117 5.47 -17.92 -6.45
CA VAL A 117 4.37 -18.69 -5.86
C VAL A 117 3.14 -18.65 -6.76
N SER A 118 2.35 -19.71 -6.74
CA SER A 118 1.08 -19.77 -7.45
C SER A 118 0.06 -18.76 -6.89
N PRO A 119 -0.84 -18.21 -7.73
CA PRO A 119 -1.92 -17.37 -7.25
C PRO A 119 -2.84 -18.14 -6.30
N VAL A 120 -3.30 -17.45 -5.27
CA VAL A 120 -4.27 -18.01 -4.32
C VAL A 120 -5.69 -17.72 -4.81
N PRO A 121 -6.54 -18.74 -4.99
CA PRO A 121 -7.94 -18.52 -5.38
C PRO A 121 -8.69 -17.73 -4.31
N VAL A 122 -9.44 -16.71 -4.75
CA VAL A 122 -10.31 -15.90 -3.90
C VAL A 122 -11.74 -15.92 -4.42
N LYS A 123 -12.70 -15.69 -3.52
CA LYS A 123 -14.09 -15.48 -3.90
C LYS A 123 -14.30 -14.03 -4.35
N SER A 124 -15.34 -13.78 -5.15
CA SER A 124 -15.66 -12.43 -5.60
C SER A 124 -15.90 -11.44 -4.46
N ASN A 125 -16.44 -11.89 -3.35
CA ASN A 125 -16.71 -11.10 -2.15
C ASN A 125 -15.59 -11.13 -1.10
N ASP A 126 -14.46 -11.81 -1.35
CA ASP A 126 -13.29 -11.70 -0.48
C ASP A 126 -12.70 -10.28 -0.58
N PRO A 127 -12.27 -9.67 0.54
CA PRO A 127 -11.66 -8.36 0.52
C PRO A 127 -10.38 -8.31 -0.34
N LEU A 128 -10.23 -7.25 -1.12
CA LEU A 128 -9.04 -6.96 -1.92
C LEU A 128 -8.16 -5.93 -1.24
N TYR A 129 -8.75 -4.82 -0.79
CA TYR A 129 -8.02 -3.74 -0.14
C TYR A 129 -8.85 -2.97 0.87
N ILE A 130 -8.14 -2.20 1.70
CA ILE A 130 -8.70 -1.17 2.57
C ILE A 130 -8.07 0.16 2.19
N LEU A 131 -8.88 1.16 1.86
CA LEU A 131 -8.44 2.51 1.59
C LEU A 131 -9.13 3.48 2.55
N TYR A 132 -8.35 4.34 3.20
CA TYR A 132 -8.87 5.28 4.18
C TYR A 132 -9.36 6.57 3.53
N THR A 133 -10.54 7.00 3.92
CA THR A 133 -11.09 8.31 3.59
C THR A 133 -11.08 9.21 4.81
N SER A 134 -11.03 10.54 4.58
CA SER A 134 -11.25 11.52 5.64
C SER A 134 -12.70 11.39 6.14
N GLY A 135 -12.88 10.84 7.33
CA GLY A 135 -14.22 10.73 7.93
C GLY A 135 -14.81 12.11 8.25
N THR A 136 -16.12 12.26 8.12
CA THR A 136 -16.85 13.46 8.56
C THR A 136 -16.80 13.69 10.07
N THR A 137 -16.39 12.69 10.84
CA THR A 137 -16.31 12.67 12.31
C THR A 137 -14.90 12.82 12.86
N GLY A 138 -13.90 13.13 12.02
CA GLY A 138 -12.51 13.33 12.42
C GLY A 138 -11.63 12.08 12.31
N ASP A 139 -12.13 10.89 12.61
CA ASP A 139 -11.35 9.65 12.48
C ASP A 139 -11.40 9.10 11.06
N PRO A 140 -10.26 8.64 10.51
CA PRO A 140 -10.21 8.02 9.19
C PRO A 140 -11.08 6.73 9.14
N LYS A 141 -11.87 6.59 8.08
CA LYS A 141 -12.70 5.40 7.86
C LYS A 141 -12.07 4.49 6.80
N GLY A 142 -11.77 3.25 7.17
CA GLY A 142 -11.25 2.24 6.25
C GLY A 142 -12.37 1.66 5.38
N MET A 143 -12.39 2.03 4.11
CA MET A 143 -13.31 1.49 3.11
C MET A 143 -12.78 0.18 2.56
N VAL A 144 -13.49 -0.91 2.79
CA VAL A 144 -13.14 -2.23 2.27
C VAL A 144 -13.75 -2.42 0.88
N ARG A 145 -12.95 -2.86 -0.08
CA ARG A 145 -13.40 -3.27 -1.42
C ARG A 145 -13.15 -4.75 -1.62
N ASP A 146 -14.11 -5.42 -2.24
CA ASP A 146 -14.01 -6.82 -2.62
C ASP A 146 -13.36 -7.00 -4.01
N ASN A 147 -12.94 -8.22 -4.33
CA ASN A 147 -12.27 -8.54 -5.59
C ASN A 147 -13.22 -8.40 -6.79
N GLY A 148 -14.40 -9.02 -6.73
CA GLY A 148 -15.32 -9.10 -7.87
C GLY A 148 -16.02 -7.78 -8.15
N GLY A 149 -16.58 -7.15 -7.12
CA GLY A 149 -17.27 -5.87 -7.25
C GLY A 149 -16.35 -4.77 -7.77
N HIS A 150 -15.11 -4.72 -7.23
CA HIS A 150 -14.10 -3.76 -7.68
C HIS A 150 -13.74 -3.98 -9.18
N ALA A 151 -13.45 -5.21 -9.59
CA ALA A 151 -13.11 -5.53 -10.98
C ALA A 151 -14.24 -5.15 -11.95
N VAL A 152 -15.49 -5.46 -11.60
CA VAL A 152 -16.66 -5.11 -12.42
C VAL A 152 -16.85 -3.60 -12.50
N ALA A 153 -16.72 -2.89 -11.36
CA ALA A 153 -16.85 -1.44 -11.31
C ALA A 153 -15.78 -0.74 -12.17
N LEU A 154 -14.52 -1.19 -12.08
CA LEU A 154 -13.42 -0.61 -12.87
C LEU A 154 -13.63 -0.86 -14.38
N LYS A 155 -13.93 -2.10 -14.77
CA LYS A 155 -14.20 -2.42 -16.18
C LYS A 155 -15.32 -1.56 -16.74
N ASN A 156 -16.40 -1.39 -15.97
CA ASN A 156 -17.55 -0.61 -16.38
C ASN A 156 -17.23 0.88 -16.50
N SER A 157 -16.50 1.45 -15.52
CA SER A 157 -16.12 2.87 -15.56
C SER A 157 -15.10 3.18 -16.66
N MET A 158 -14.15 2.29 -16.94
CA MET A 158 -13.21 2.46 -18.06
C MET A 158 -13.96 2.57 -19.38
N ASN A 159 -14.95 1.70 -19.59
CA ASN A 159 -15.73 1.70 -20.83
C ASN A 159 -16.75 2.84 -20.88
N MET A 160 -17.63 2.97 -19.86
CA MET A 160 -18.79 3.87 -19.90
C MET A 160 -18.47 5.31 -19.52
N VAL A 161 -17.49 5.53 -18.61
CA VAL A 161 -17.15 6.88 -18.14
C VAL A 161 -15.99 7.48 -18.93
N TYR A 162 -14.94 6.69 -19.13
CA TYR A 162 -13.73 7.16 -19.84
C TYR A 162 -13.74 6.86 -21.35
N GLY A 163 -14.64 5.98 -21.83
CA GLY A 163 -14.74 5.60 -23.23
C GLY A 163 -13.56 4.79 -23.75
N LEU A 164 -12.79 4.17 -22.85
CA LEU A 164 -11.55 3.46 -23.20
C LEU A 164 -11.83 2.05 -23.70
N GLN A 165 -11.02 1.63 -24.66
CA GLN A 165 -11.01 0.30 -25.24
C GLN A 165 -9.68 -0.42 -24.95
N GLN A 166 -9.67 -1.72 -25.21
CA GLN A 166 -8.42 -2.50 -25.09
C GLN A 166 -7.35 -1.96 -26.04
N GLY A 167 -6.18 -1.64 -25.50
CA GLY A 167 -5.05 -1.09 -26.23
C GLY A 167 -4.89 0.44 -26.10
N ASP A 168 -5.89 1.13 -25.57
CA ASP A 168 -5.78 2.56 -25.28
C ASP A 168 -4.79 2.82 -24.15
N VAL A 169 -4.10 3.97 -24.22
CA VAL A 169 -3.20 4.43 -23.15
C VAL A 169 -3.96 5.36 -22.22
N PHE A 170 -3.98 5.02 -20.95
CA PHE A 170 -4.61 5.82 -19.90
C PHE A 170 -3.60 6.21 -18.82
N TRP A 171 -3.70 7.42 -18.32
CA TRP A 171 -2.89 7.90 -17.22
C TRP A 171 -3.76 8.57 -16.14
N ALA A 172 -3.72 8.02 -14.93
CA ALA A 172 -4.35 8.63 -13.76
C ALA A 172 -3.33 9.50 -13.01
N ALA A 173 -3.43 10.83 -13.13
CA ALA A 173 -2.57 11.78 -12.44
C ALA A 173 -2.96 11.92 -10.95
N SER A 174 -2.89 10.83 -10.21
CA SER A 174 -3.27 10.78 -8.78
C SER A 174 -2.40 9.77 -8.04
N ASP A 175 -2.12 10.05 -6.77
CA ASP A 175 -1.38 9.13 -5.89
C ASP A 175 -2.23 7.92 -5.51
N ILE A 176 -1.59 6.74 -5.39
CA ILE A 176 -2.23 5.47 -5.00
C ILE A 176 -2.82 5.48 -3.59
N GLY A 177 -2.45 6.43 -2.75
CA GLY A 177 -3.07 6.67 -1.45
C GLY A 177 -4.48 7.29 -1.53
N TRP A 178 -4.92 7.69 -2.73
CA TRP A 178 -6.24 8.26 -3.02
C TRP A 178 -7.04 7.36 -3.95
N VAL A 179 -8.37 7.40 -3.83
CA VAL A 179 -9.25 6.46 -4.52
C VAL A 179 -9.06 6.44 -6.04
N VAL A 180 -8.82 7.59 -6.66
CA VAL A 180 -8.63 7.68 -8.12
C VAL A 180 -7.31 7.03 -8.53
N GLY A 181 -6.19 7.42 -7.93
CA GLY A 181 -4.89 6.82 -8.20
C GLY A 181 -4.85 5.33 -7.87
N HIS A 182 -5.46 4.92 -6.75
CA HIS A 182 -5.52 3.52 -6.36
C HIS A 182 -6.34 2.65 -7.34
N SER A 183 -7.42 3.19 -7.88
CA SER A 183 -8.35 2.44 -8.73
C SER A 183 -7.91 2.35 -10.19
N TYR A 184 -7.19 3.35 -10.68
CA TYR A 184 -6.92 3.51 -12.12
C TYR A 184 -5.43 3.56 -12.48
N ILE A 185 -4.59 2.95 -11.66
CA ILE A 185 -3.16 2.81 -11.91
C ILE A 185 -2.86 1.64 -12.84
#